data_32bf24cd30c2fed6523e985a0e40f0e8
#
_entry.id   32bf24cd30c2fed6523e985a0e40f0e8
#
_cell.length_a   1.000
_cell.length_b   1.000
_cell.length_c   1.000
_cell.angle_alpha   90.00
_cell.angle_beta   90.00
_cell.angle_gamma   90.00
#
_symmetry.space_group_name_H-M   'P 1'
#
loop_
_entity.id
_entity.type
_entity.pdbx_description
1 polymer ?
#
loop_
_entity_poly.entity_id
_entity_poly.type
_entity_poly.pdbx_seq_one_letter_code
_entity_poly.pdbx_strand_id
1 'polypeptide(L)' 'MQLSPDDFHFRIDLWDDADKRIEQVIAFVSDLVVALAAYAAAVESKPGKRITLRQRARILDKSFT' A
#
# COMPACT_ATOMS: atom_id res chain seq x y z
N MET A 1 -23.26 -10.39 -9.36
CA MET A 1 -22.05 -9.67 -9.83
C MET A 1 -20.90 -9.98 -8.91
N GLN A 2 -19.79 -10.36 -9.46
CA GLN A 2 -18.62 -10.69 -8.67
C GLN A 2 -17.65 -9.52 -8.68
N LEU A 3 -17.27 -9.07 -7.49
CA LEU A 3 -16.34 -7.97 -7.35
C LEU A 3 -14.91 -8.52 -7.25
N SER A 4 -13.97 -7.78 -7.83
CA SER A 4 -12.57 -8.17 -7.75
C SER A 4 -12.03 -7.89 -6.34
N PRO A 5 -10.94 -8.55 -5.94
CA PRO A 5 -10.29 -8.25 -4.66
C PRO A 5 -9.95 -6.78 -4.49
N ASP A 6 -9.60 -6.09 -5.58
CA ASP A 6 -9.23 -4.66 -5.53
C ASP A 6 -10.40 -3.78 -5.08
N ASP A 7 -11.64 -4.23 -5.21
CA ASP A 7 -12.79 -3.43 -4.80
C ASP A 7 -12.92 -3.32 -3.29
N PHE A 8 -12.42 -4.31 -2.56
CA PHE A 8 -12.56 -4.40 -1.11
C PHE A 8 -11.25 -4.36 -0.36
N HIS A 9 -10.15 -4.57 -1.06
CA HIS A 9 -8.88 -4.75 -0.42
C HIS A 9 -8.04 -3.49 -0.46
N PHE A 10 -7.21 -3.36 0.56
CA PHE A 10 -6.21 -2.33 0.64
C PHE A 10 -4.87 -2.92 0.24
N ARG A 11 -4.07 -2.15 -0.51
CA ARG A 11 -2.76 -2.59 -0.96
C ARG A 11 -1.69 -1.72 -0.36
N ILE A 12 -0.60 -2.37 0.02
CA ILE A 12 0.60 -1.66 0.46
C ILE A 12 1.65 -1.95 -0.59
N ASP A 13 2.11 -0.90 -1.28
CA ASP A 13 3.01 -1.00 -2.41
C ASP A 13 4.32 -0.29 -2.12
N LEU A 14 5.41 -0.92 -2.54
CA LEU A 14 6.74 -0.31 -2.56
C LEU A 14 7.00 0.19 -3.97
N TRP A 15 7.31 1.47 -4.07
CA TRP A 15 7.58 2.12 -5.35
C TRP A 15 9.08 2.26 -5.60
N ASP A 16 9.45 2.42 -6.86
CA ASP A 16 10.84 2.72 -7.20
C ASP A 16 11.20 4.16 -6.77
N ASP A 17 12.48 4.49 -6.82
CA ASP A 17 12.95 5.79 -6.36
C ASP A 17 12.46 6.94 -7.24
N ALA A 18 12.00 6.66 -8.44
CA ALA A 18 11.49 7.67 -9.36
C ALA A 18 9.96 7.82 -9.29
N ASP A 19 9.28 7.05 -8.42
CA ASP A 19 7.82 7.02 -8.28
C ASP A 19 7.09 6.64 -9.56
N LYS A 20 7.74 5.89 -10.44
CA LYS A 20 7.17 5.58 -11.74
C LYS A 20 6.52 4.22 -11.81
N ARG A 21 6.95 3.28 -10.98
CA ARG A 21 6.38 1.94 -10.98
C ARG A 21 6.43 1.32 -9.60
N ILE A 22 5.52 0.37 -9.40
CA ILE A 22 5.50 -0.43 -8.19
C ILE A 22 6.53 -1.55 -8.33
N GLU A 23 7.51 -1.57 -7.43
CA GLU A 23 8.51 -2.63 -7.41
C GLU A 23 7.99 -3.89 -6.76
N GLN A 24 7.16 -3.74 -5.73
CA GLN A 24 6.68 -4.86 -4.94
C GLN A 24 5.34 -4.55 -4.31
N VAL A 25 4.43 -5.49 -4.38
CA VAL A 25 3.22 -5.44 -3.55
C VAL A 25 3.59 -6.08 -2.21
N ILE A 26 3.64 -5.27 -1.17
CA ILE A 26 4.05 -5.73 0.15
C ILE A 26 2.94 -6.53 0.81
N ALA A 27 1.70 -6.04 0.71
CA ALA A 27 0.58 -6.67 1.38
C ALA A 27 -0.73 -6.37 0.66
N PHE A 28 -1.65 -7.29 0.81
CA PHE A 28 -3.02 -7.19 0.30
C PHE A 28 -3.92 -7.49 1.50
N VAL A 29 -4.67 -6.49 1.97
CA VAL A 29 -5.39 -6.61 3.24
C VAL A 29 -6.83 -6.17 3.06
N SER A 30 -7.76 -6.96 3.55
CA SER A 30 -9.20 -6.69 3.40
C SER A 30 -9.77 -5.77 4.48
N ASP A 31 -9.04 -5.53 5.56
CA ASP A 31 -9.51 -4.77 6.71
C ASP A 31 -8.69 -3.50 6.87
N LEU A 32 -9.36 -2.34 6.97
CA LEU A 32 -8.66 -1.06 7.03
C LEU A 32 -7.77 -0.93 8.27
N VAL A 33 -8.26 -1.40 9.43
CA VAL A 33 -7.47 -1.28 10.67
C VAL A 33 -6.19 -2.09 10.57
N VAL A 34 -6.30 -3.32 10.04
CA VAL A 34 -5.13 -4.18 9.81
C VAL A 34 -4.24 -3.58 8.73
N ALA A 35 -4.83 -3.00 7.69
CA ALA A 35 -4.06 -2.37 6.62
C ALA A 35 -3.23 -1.20 7.14
N LEU A 36 -3.81 -0.37 8.02
CA LEU A 36 -3.07 0.75 8.62
C LEU A 36 -1.91 0.25 9.48
N ALA A 37 -2.13 -0.82 10.26
CA ALA A 37 -1.08 -1.41 11.06
C ALA A 37 0.03 -2.01 10.18
N ALA A 38 -0.36 -2.72 9.12
CA ALA A 38 0.59 -3.30 8.17
C ALA A 38 1.39 -2.22 7.44
N TYR A 39 0.73 -1.13 7.06
CA TYR A 39 1.39 0.02 6.44
C TYR A 39 2.44 0.61 7.36
N ALA A 40 2.07 0.86 8.63
CA ALA A 40 3.01 1.41 9.61
C ALA A 40 4.21 0.49 9.80
N ALA A 41 3.98 -0.82 9.89
CA ALA A 41 5.05 -1.81 10.00
C ALA A 41 5.95 -1.81 8.76
N ALA A 42 5.37 -1.68 7.57
CA ALA A 42 6.14 -1.64 6.32
C ALA A 42 7.04 -0.41 6.28
N VAL A 43 6.51 0.76 6.64
CA VAL A 43 7.27 2.00 6.66
C VAL A 43 8.44 1.88 7.65
N GLU A 44 8.17 1.33 8.81
CA GLU A 44 9.19 1.17 9.84
C GLU A 44 10.27 0.18 9.44
N SER A 45 9.89 -0.92 8.76
CA SER A 45 10.83 -1.96 8.37
C SER A 45 11.65 -1.62 7.14
N LYS A 46 11.23 -0.60 6.36
CA LYS A 46 11.87 -0.21 5.11
C LYS A 46 12.14 1.30 5.10
N PRO A 47 13.02 1.79 5.99
CA PRO A 47 13.27 3.23 6.11
C PRO A 47 13.80 3.82 4.81
N GLY A 48 13.32 5.01 4.49
CA GLY A 48 13.73 5.71 3.28
C GLY A 48 13.09 5.24 2.00
N LYS A 49 12.27 4.19 2.05
CA LYS A 49 11.59 3.69 0.88
C LYS A 49 10.25 4.38 0.66
N ARG A 50 9.78 4.37 -0.57
CA ARG A 50 8.52 5.01 -0.97
C ARG A 50 7.40 3.99 -0.90
N ILE A 51 6.57 4.11 0.11
CA ILE A 51 5.52 3.13 0.40
C ILE A 51 4.19 3.84 0.41
N THR A 52 3.19 3.25 -0.23
CA THR A 52 1.83 3.77 -0.24
C THR A 52 0.86 2.73 0.27
N LEU A 53 -0.17 3.22 0.96
CA LEU A 53 -1.37 2.47 1.28
C LEU A 53 -2.47 3.00 0.38
N ARG A 54 -3.08 2.12 -0.40
CA ARG A 54 -4.14 2.54 -1.31
C ARG A 54 -5.28 1.56 -1.38
N GLN A 55 -6.42 2.08 -1.78
CA GLN A 55 -7.59 1.30 -2.13
C GLN A 55 -7.91 1.63 -3.58
N ARG A 56 -7.71 0.66 -4.49
CA ARG A 56 -7.79 0.88 -5.94
C ARG A 56 -6.83 1.99 -6.35
N ALA A 57 -7.28 3.02 -7.02
CA ALA A 57 -6.44 4.15 -7.42
C ALA A 57 -6.31 5.22 -6.34
N ARG A 58 -7.06 5.09 -5.25
CA ARG A 58 -7.08 6.10 -4.19
C ARG A 58 -5.96 5.85 -3.20
N ILE A 59 -5.06 6.79 -3.08
CA ILE A 59 -3.99 6.72 -2.09
C ILE A 59 -4.51 7.25 -0.77
N LEU A 60 -4.47 6.40 0.26
CA LEU A 60 -4.94 6.75 1.60
C LEU A 60 -3.83 7.31 2.46
N ASP A 61 -2.60 6.84 2.25
CA ASP A 61 -1.44 7.32 2.97
C ASP A 61 -0.18 7.02 2.17
N LYS A 62 0.87 7.78 2.41
CA LYS A 62 2.16 7.57 1.76
C LYS A 62 3.29 7.98 2.69
N SER A 63 4.42 7.28 2.59
CA SER A 63 5.58 7.50 3.46
C SER A 63 6.49 8.62 2.97
N PHE A 64 6.15 9.26 1.87
CA PHE A 64 6.98 10.31 1.23
C PHE A 64 6.11 11.48 0.82
N THR A 65 6.72 12.58 0.55
CA THR A 65 6.03 13.79 0.09
C THR A 65 6.27 14.05 -1.38
#